data_c091fd35cbf058462ec0c6b57d86ac0a
#
_entry.id   c091fd35cbf058462ec0c6b57d86ac0a
#
_cell.length_a   1.000
_cell.length_b   1.000
_cell.length_c   1.000
_cell.angle_alpha   90.00
_cell.angle_beta   90.00
_cell.angle_gamma   90.00
#
_symmetry.space_group_name_H-M   'P 1'
#
loop_
_entity.id
_entity.type
_entity.pdbx_description
1 polymer ?
#
loop_
_entity_poly.entity_id
_entity_poly.type
_entity_poly.pdbx_seq_one_letter_code
_entity_poly.pdbx_strand_id
1 'polypeptide(L)'
;MKYLRSLMQQFVTACKNQAKLIQQFTLSLLYLFIIHIVALLFFFLFRLVLFTSIDYQFPPDIQNNFLMQATAFIKGLWFDNVIACYILLLPLVILWITALCNYHSKWVFRFISIFFILFYSLSFIISAANIPYFSYFFKTINSSIYNWFGYGATTAGMVLGETSFYFPIFLGLISILLLSGSVLRLSSYFYHLINSKSTSISPINRLCIFATGAVCIGLCLFGIRGRMGYNPIRVSQAYYCTDPFLNQLGVNPVFNLLTSTLDDNRKENRYLHLMPEQEAITNMQSILQRKGIEGISPIAREVKCAA
;
A
#
# COMPACT_ATOMS: atom_id res chain seq x y z
N MET A 1 -15.84 -33.86 50.93
CA MET A 1 -14.68 -32.97 50.81
C MET A 1 -13.77 -33.27 49.60
N LYS A 2 -13.47 -34.52 49.26
CA LYS A 2 -12.64 -34.82 48.05
C LYS A 2 -13.30 -34.39 46.73
N TYR A 3 -14.60 -34.57 46.58
CA TYR A 3 -15.35 -34.20 45.38
C TYR A 3 -15.40 -32.67 45.15
N LEU A 4 -15.59 -31.89 46.21
CA LEU A 4 -15.57 -30.43 46.13
C LEU A 4 -14.19 -29.88 45.78
N ARG A 5 -13.11 -30.49 46.29
CA ARG A 5 -11.72 -30.13 45.93
C ARG A 5 -11.44 -30.45 44.45
N SER A 6 -11.92 -31.58 43.94
CA SER A 6 -11.77 -31.97 42.54
C SER A 6 -12.52 -30.99 41.61
N LEU A 7 -13.78 -30.60 41.94
CA LEU A 7 -14.52 -29.60 41.20
C LEU A 7 -13.87 -28.22 41.20
N MET A 8 -13.36 -27.78 42.36
CA MET A 8 -12.62 -26.50 42.44
C MET A 8 -11.31 -26.54 41.62
N GLN A 9 -10.58 -27.64 41.65
CA GLN A 9 -9.36 -27.79 40.81
C GLN A 9 -9.71 -27.78 39.33
N GLN A 10 -10.78 -28.46 38.92
CA GLN A 10 -11.25 -28.44 37.54
C GLN A 10 -11.68 -27.03 37.11
N PHE A 11 -12.40 -26.30 37.99
CA PHE A 11 -12.82 -24.93 37.72
C PHE A 11 -11.63 -23.95 37.59
N VAL A 12 -10.66 -24.01 38.52
CA VAL A 12 -9.45 -23.20 38.47
C VAL A 12 -8.61 -23.52 37.23
N THR A 13 -8.51 -24.80 36.84
CA THR A 13 -7.79 -25.22 35.63
C THR A 13 -8.52 -24.74 34.37
N ALA A 14 -9.85 -24.80 34.35
CA ALA A 14 -10.67 -24.26 33.26
C ALA A 14 -10.51 -22.74 33.12
N CYS A 15 -10.53 -21.98 34.22
CA CYS A 15 -10.30 -20.52 34.22
C CYS A 15 -8.90 -20.15 33.72
N LYS A 16 -7.83 -20.88 34.15
CA LYS A 16 -6.48 -20.66 33.65
C LYS A 16 -6.36 -20.95 32.15
N ASN A 17 -6.99 -22.01 31.65
CA ASN A 17 -7.01 -22.34 30.23
C ASN A 17 -7.80 -21.34 29.41
N GLN A 18 -8.87 -20.75 29.98
CA GLN A 18 -9.65 -19.70 29.35
C GLN A 18 -8.84 -18.42 29.14
N ALA A 19 -8.16 -17.95 30.18
CA ALA A 19 -7.29 -16.77 30.09
C ALA A 19 -6.17 -16.96 29.05
N LYS A 20 -5.66 -18.18 28.92
CA LYS A 20 -4.58 -18.54 28.01
C LYS A 20 -4.98 -18.41 26.53
N LEU A 21 -6.17 -18.84 26.13
CA LEU A 21 -6.63 -18.76 24.74
C LEU A 21 -6.82 -17.31 24.29
N ILE A 22 -7.43 -16.47 25.13
CA ILE A 22 -7.58 -15.04 24.84
C ILE A 22 -6.20 -14.39 24.75
N GLN A 23 -5.28 -14.73 25.66
CA GLN A 23 -3.90 -14.24 25.61
C GLN A 23 -3.19 -14.62 24.31
N GLN A 24 -3.34 -15.85 23.82
CA GLN A 24 -2.77 -16.31 22.56
C GLN A 24 -3.29 -15.52 21.36
N PHE A 25 -4.60 -15.25 21.31
CA PHE A 25 -5.18 -14.44 20.27
C PHE A 25 -4.70 -12.98 20.34
N THR A 26 -4.65 -12.39 21.53
CA THR A 26 -4.10 -11.05 21.74
C THR A 26 -2.63 -10.95 21.29
N LEU A 27 -1.81 -11.96 21.58
CA LEU A 27 -0.43 -12.01 21.08
C LEU A 27 -0.37 -12.11 19.56
N SER A 28 -1.29 -12.85 18.93
CA SER A 28 -1.40 -12.91 17.46
C SER A 28 -1.76 -11.54 16.87
N LEU A 29 -2.68 -10.80 17.48
CA LEU A 29 -3.02 -9.44 17.07
C LEU A 29 -1.84 -8.46 17.27
N LEU A 30 -1.11 -8.60 18.39
CA LEU A 30 0.08 -7.78 18.65
C LEU A 30 1.17 -8.04 17.59
N TYR A 31 1.39 -9.29 17.19
CA TYR A 31 2.30 -9.65 16.11
C TYR A 31 1.94 -8.91 14.81
N LEU A 32 0.66 -8.95 14.40
CA LEU A 32 0.18 -8.24 13.21
C LEU A 32 0.35 -6.73 13.33
N PHE A 33 0.03 -6.16 14.49
CA PHE A 33 0.15 -4.74 14.74
C PHE A 33 1.60 -4.25 14.66
N ILE A 34 2.56 -5.00 15.23
CA ILE A 34 3.98 -4.64 15.13
C ILE A 34 4.45 -4.63 13.68
N ILE A 35 4.10 -5.65 12.87
CA ILE A 35 4.46 -5.66 11.45
C ILE A 35 3.83 -4.49 10.70
N HIS A 36 2.56 -4.16 10.99
CA HIS A 36 1.88 -3.02 10.40
C HIS A 36 2.61 -1.70 10.69
N ILE A 37 3.00 -1.45 11.94
CA ILE A 37 3.76 -0.24 12.31
C ILE A 37 5.14 -0.21 11.64
N VAL A 38 5.85 -1.34 11.60
CA VAL A 38 7.15 -1.43 10.91
C VAL A 38 7.00 -1.11 9.43
N ALA A 39 5.96 -1.60 8.76
CA ALA A 39 5.71 -1.28 7.35
C ALA A 39 5.42 0.22 7.13
N LEU A 40 4.60 0.83 8.01
CA LEU A 40 4.32 2.27 7.94
C LEU A 40 5.59 3.11 8.12
N LEU A 41 6.51 2.69 9.00
CA LEU A 41 7.81 3.37 9.18
C LEU A 41 8.66 3.30 7.91
N PHE A 42 8.66 2.18 7.19
CA PHE A 42 9.38 2.09 5.90
C PHE A 42 8.73 2.97 4.81
N PHE A 43 7.40 3.00 4.70
CA PHE A 43 6.74 3.91 3.76
C PHE A 43 7.04 5.38 4.08
N PHE A 44 7.03 5.73 5.37
CA PHE A 44 7.43 7.07 5.82
C PHE A 44 8.88 7.38 5.44
N LEU A 45 9.81 6.43 5.59
CA LEU A 45 11.22 6.58 5.19
C LEU A 45 11.36 6.83 3.68
N PHE A 46 10.67 6.06 2.82
CA PHE A 46 10.69 6.31 1.37
C PHE A 46 10.18 7.70 1.02
N ARG A 47 9.12 8.17 1.70
CA ARG A 47 8.59 9.53 1.51
C ARG A 47 9.56 10.59 1.98
N LEU A 48 10.22 10.37 3.11
CA LEU A 48 11.24 11.30 3.62
C LEU A 48 12.42 11.41 2.63
N VAL A 49 12.87 10.27 2.10
CA VAL A 49 13.94 10.25 1.08
C VAL A 49 13.49 10.95 -0.20
N LEU A 50 12.25 10.72 -0.67
CA LEU A 50 11.71 11.44 -1.82
C LEU A 50 11.70 12.95 -1.57
N PHE A 51 11.26 13.40 -0.41
CA PHE A 51 11.23 14.82 -0.03
C PHE A 51 12.61 15.46 -0.03
N THR A 52 13.63 14.74 0.44
CA THR A 52 15.00 15.27 0.56
C THR A 52 15.87 15.08 -0.69
N SER A 53 15.50 14.15 -1.59
CA SER A 53 16.29 13.82 -2.78
C SER A 53 15.97 14.70 -4.00
N ILE A 54 14.82 15.38 -3.98
CA ILE A 54 14.42 16.25 -5.09
C ILE A 54 14.80 17.68 -4.76
N ASP A 55 15.59 18.28 -5.64
CA ASP A 55 15.93 19.71 -5.58
C ASP A 55 14.74 20.54 -6.07
N TYR A 56 13.74 20.66 -5.20
CA TYR A 56 12.51 21.41 -5.46
C TYR A 56 12.55 22.75 -4.73
N GLN A 57 12.45 23.82 -5.51
CA GLN A 57 12.40 25.17 -4.95
C GLN A 57 10.96 25.50 -4.55
N PHE A 58 10.70 25.46 -3.26
CA PHE A 58 9.41 25.88 -2.73
C PHE A 58 9.20 27.38 -2.88
N PRO A 59 7.98 27.82 -3.22
CA PRO A 59 7.56 29.20 -3.05
C PRO A 59 7.83 29.71 -1.62
N PRO A 60 8.16 31.00 -1.41
CA PRO A 60 8.54 31.54 -0.09
C PRO A 60 7.48 31.33 1.00
N ASP A 61 6.21 31.35 0.64
CA ASP A 61 5.06 31.11 1.51
C ASP A 61 4.97 29.66 2.00
N ILE A 62 5.47 28.71 1.24
CA ILE A 62 5.50 27.29 1.56
C ILE A 62 6.81 26.89 2.24
N GLN A 63 7.93 27.45 1.80
CA GLN A 63 9.25 27.14 2.34
C GLN A 63 9.33 27.34 3.84
N ASN A 64 8.71 28.39 4.36
CA ASN A 64 8.69 28.73 5.78
C ASN A 64 7.48 28.14 6.54
N ASN A 65 6.61 27.38 5.86
CA ASN A 65 5.40 26.83 6.46
C ASN A 65 5.56 25.34 6.79
N PHE A 66 6.17 25.06 7.94
CA PHE A 66 6.36 23.69 8.45
C PHE A 66 5.04 22.91 8.53
N LEU A 67 3.94 23.56 8.94
CA LEU A 67 2.64 22.88 9.08
C LEU A 67 2.12 22.38 7.72
N MET A 68 2.31 23.17 6.66
CA MET A 68 1.92 22.76 5.30
C MET A 68 2.74 21.57 4.83
N GLN A 69 4.06 21.60 5.03
CA GLN A 69 4.92 20.46 4.70
C GLN A 69 4.57 19.21 5.51
N ALA A 70 4.38 19.34 6.84
CA ALA A 70 3.98 18.24 7.72
C ALA A 70 2.63 17.61 7.30
N THR A 71 1.70 18.42 6.77
CA THR A 71 0.41 17.93 6.27
C THR A 71 0.58 16.94 5.12
N ALA A 72 1.57 17.11 4.24
CA ALA A 72 1.88 16.13 3.18
C ALA A 72 2.26 14.77 3.78
N PHE A 73 3.06 14.75 4.85
CA PHE A 73 3.45 13.51 5.54
C PHE A 73 2.26 12.85 6.24
N ILE A 74 1.39 13.64 6.88
CA ILE A 74 0.16 13.12 7.52
C ILE A 74 -0.77 12.51 6.46
N LYS A 75 -1.00 13.20 5.35
CA LYS A 75 -1.76 12.66 4.21
C LYS A 75 -1.11 11.39 3.68
N GLY A 76 0.21 11.40 3.53
CA GLY A 76 0.94 10.25 3.07
C GLY A 76 0.81 9.05 4.00
N LEU A 77 0.96 9.24 5.31
CA LEU A 77 0.75 8.18 6.30
C LEU A 77 -0.68 7.60 6.23
N TRP A 78 -1.65 8.43 5.92
CA TRP A 78 -3.03 7.98 5.71
C TRP A 78 -3.14 7.03 4.50
N PHE A 79 -2.56 7.37 3.34
CA PHE A 79 -2.52 6.49 2.16
C PHE A 79 -1.67 5.24 2.39
N ASP A 80 -0.56 5.34 3.14
CA ASP A 80 0.27 4.19 3.51
C ASP A 80 -0.51 3.19 4.36
N ASN A 81 -1.31 3.70 5.30
CA ASN A 81 -2.19 2.87 6.13
C ASN A 81 -3.23 2.12 5.29
N VAL A 82 -3.76 2.72 4.23
CA VAL A 82 -4.69 2.03 3.31
C VAL A 82 -4.01 0.80 2.70
N ILE A 83 -2.82 0.95 2.15
CA ILE A 83 -2.06 -0.16 1.54
C ILE A 83 -1.68 -1.21 2.59
N ALA A 84 -1.21 -0.77 3.75
CA ALA A 84 -0.87 -1.66 4.85
C ALA A 84 -2.10 -2.46 5.34
N CYS A 85 -3.29 -1.86 5.39
CA CYS A 85 -4.54 -2.55 5.72
C CYS A 85 -4.96 -3.55 4.64
N TYR A 86 -4.77 -3.27 3.34
CA TYR A 86 -4.99 -4.26 2.28
C TYR A 86 -4.13 -5.51 2.48
N ILE A 87 -2.85 -5.32 2.80
CA ILE A 87 -1.92 -6.43 3.04
C ILE A 87 -2.25 -7.14 4.37
N LEU A 88 -2.68 -6.41 5.40
CA LEU A 88 -2.98 -6.94 6.72
C LEU A 88 -4.25 -7.80 6.75
N LEU A 89 -5.23 -7.53 5.90
CA LEU A 89 -6.57 -8.13 5.97
C LEU A 89 -6.54 -9.65 5.92
N LEU A 90 -5.83 -10.24 4.95
CA LEU A 90 -5.76 -11.69 4.80
C LEU A 90 -5.07 -12.39 5.99
N PRO A 91 -3.88 -11.97 6.46
CA PRO A 91 -3.28 -12.49 7.68
C PRO A 91 -4.18 -12.39 8.92
N LEU A 92 -4.90 -11.27 9.07
CA LEU A 92 -5.83 -11.06 10.18
C LEU A 92 -6.97 -12.09 10.17
N VAL A 93 -7.60 -12.30 9.01
CA VAL A 93 -8.67 -13.30 8.84
C VAL A 93 -8.16 -14.71 9.12
N ILE A 94 -6.98 -15.07 8.62
CA ILE A 94 -6.37 -16.40 8.86
C ILE A 94 -6.12 -16.61 10.35
N LEU A 95 -5.50 -15.66 11.04
CA LEU A 95 -5.24 -15.79 12.49
C LEU A 95 -6.53 -15.80 13.30
N TRP A 96 -7.54 -15.07 12.90
CA TRP A 96 -8.84 -15.10 13.54
C TRP A 96 -9.53 -16.47 13.41
N ILE A 97 -9.58 -17.04 12.21
CA ILE A 97 -10.15 -18.37 11.96
C ILE A 97 -9.37 -19.44 12.73
N THR A 98 -8.03 -19.41 12.68
CA THR A 98 -7.20 -20.38 13.40
C THR A 98 -7.37 -20.30 14.92
N ALA A 99 -7.55 -19.09 15.47
CA ALA A 99 -7.85 -18.89 16.88
C ALA A 99 -9.23 -19.46 17.26
N LEU A 100 -10.26 -19.26 16.44
CA LEU A 100 -11.60 -19.83 16.65
C LEU A 100 -11.61 -21.36 16.59
N CYS A 101 -10.79 -21.95 15.71
CA CYS A 101 -10.61 -23.39 15.59
C CYS A 101 -9.62 -23.98 16.61
N ASN A 102 -8.99 -23.13 17.45
CA ASN A 102 -7.89 -23.54 18.34
C ASN A 102 -6.78 -24.32 17.62
N TYR A 103 -6.52 -23.90 16.37
CA TYR A 103 -5.51 -24.55 15.52
C TYR A 103 -4.23 -23.71 15.49
N HIS A 104 -3.17 -24.23 16.12
CA HIS A 104 -1.88 -23.58 16.18
C HIS A 104 -0.86 -24.39 15.39
N SER A 105 -0.42 -23.85 14.25
CA SER A 105 0.54 -24.51 13.37
C SER A 105 1.64 -23.56 12.93
N LYS A 106 2.87 -24.04 12.93
CA LYS A 106 4.00 -23.28 12.36
C LYS A 106 3.85 -22.98 10.87
N TRP A 107 3.06 -23.79 10.16
CA TRP A 107 2.79 -23.58 8.74
C TRP A 107 1.94 -22.33 8.50
N VAL A 108 0.98 -22.02 9.40
CA VAL A 108 0.18 -20.80 9.35
C VAL A 108 1.09 -19.57 9.50
N PHE A 109 1.96 -19.57 10.51
CA PHE A 109 2.90 -18.47 10.72
C PHE A 109 3.90 -18.34 9.56
N ARG A 110 4.37 -19.45 9.00
CA ARG A 110 5.25 -19.45 7.82
C ARG A 110 4.55 -18.89 6.60
N PHE A 111 3.31 -19.29 6.34
CA PHE A 111 2.51 -18.75 5.24
C PHE A 111 2.30 -17.23 5.39
N ILE A 112 1.89 -16.77 6.57
CA ILE A 112 1.72 -15.34 6.86
C ILE A 112 3.03 -14.57 6.67
N SER A 113 4.16 -15.15 7.11
CA SER A 113 5.48 -14.51 6.93
C SER A 113 5.84 -14.37 5.45
N ILE A 114 5.65 -15.42 4.65
CA ILE A 114 5.91 -15.39 3.21
C ILE A 114 5.00 -14.36 2.54
N PHE A 115 3.73 -14.32 2.93
CA PHE A 115 2.75 -13.36 2.42
C PHE A 115 3.18 -11.91 2.70
N PHE A 116 3.55 -11.60 3.94
CA PHE A 116 4.03 -10.26 4.28
C PHE A 116 5.30 -9.89 3.53
N ILE A 117 6.29 -10.79 3.49
CA ILE A 117 7.54 -10.54 2.78
C ILE A 117 7.27 -10.28 1.30
N LEU A 118 6.42 -11.07 0.64
CA LEU A 118 6.10 -10.91 -0.78
C LEU A 118 5.45 -9.56 -1.06
N PHE A 119 4.35 -9.24 -0.36
CA PHE A 119 3.57 -8.04 -0.68
C PHE A 119 4.24 -6.74 -0.24
N TYR A 120 4.93 -6.73 0.90
CA TYR A 120 5.68 -5.55 1.30
C TYR A 120 6.96 -5.37 0.47
N SER A 121 7.64 -6.45 0.05
CA SER A 121 8.78 -6.33 -0.88
C SER A 121 8.35 -5.69 -2.20
N LEU A 122 7.24 -6.15 -2.78
CA LEU A 122 6.66 -5.54 -3.97
C LEU A 122 6.33 -4.06 -3.75
N SER A 123 5.71 -3.74 -2.62
CA SER A 123 5.37 -2.35 -2.27
C SER A 123 6.62 -1.47 -2.10
N PHE A 124 7.69 -2.01 -1.53
CA PHE A 124 8.95 -1.26 -1.34
C PHE A 124 9.73 -1.09 -2.65
N ILE A 125 9.68 -2.08 -3.56
CA ILE A 125 10.24 -1.94 -4.92
C ILE A 125 9.53 -0.78 -5.64
N ILE A 126 8.20 -0.73 -5.61
CA ILE A 126 7.44 0.36 -6.23
C ILE A 126 7.76 1.70 -5.57
N SER A 127 7.87 1.74 -4.24
CA SER A 127 8.20 2.96 -3.49
C SER A 127 9.62 3.45 -3.76
N ALA A 128 10.59 2.55 -3.89
CA ALA A 128 11.96 2.88 -4.26
C ALA A 128 12.05 3.38 -5.70
N ALA A 129 11.38 2.69 -6.64
CA ALA A 129 11.31 3.10 -8.04
C ALA A 129 10.61 4.46 -8.23
N ASN A 130 9.70 4.83 -7.32
CA ASN A 130 9.01 6.11 -7.38
C ASN A 130 9.98 7.30 -7.19
N ILE A 131 11.09 7.15 -6.47
CA ILE A 131 12.03 8.24 -6.20
C ILE A 131 12.65 8.76 -7.52
N PRO A 132 13.36 7.96 -8.33
CA PRO A 132 13.87 8.41 -9.60
C PRO A 132 12.76 8.69 -10.64
N TYR A 133 11.67 7.93 -10.63
CA TYR A 133 10.54 8.21 -11.52
C TYR A 133 10.00 9.62 -11.30
N PHE A 134 9.84 10.02 -10.04
CA PHE A 134 9.36 11.35 -9.69
C PHE A 134 10.32 12.45 -10.12
N SER A 135 11.64 12.25 -10.02
CA SER A 135 12.63 13.26 -10.45
C SER A 135 12.55 13.58 -11.94
N TYR A 136 12.14 12.60 -12.77
CA TYR A 136 11.98 12.80 -14.22
C TYR A 136 10.60 13.33 -14.63
N PHE A 137 9.53 12.84 -13.99
CA PHE A 137 8.16 13.09 -14.44
C PHE A 137 7.35 14.04 -13.55
N PHE A 138 7.87 14.38 -12.38
CA PHE A 138 7.17 15.16 -11.35
C PHE A 138 5.77 14.60 -11.01
N LYS A 139 5.61 13.28 -11.13
CA LYS A 139 4.39 12.53 -10.84
C LYS A 139 4.72 11.25 -10.10
N THR A 140 3.84 10.86 -9.18
CA THR A 140 3.89 9.54 -8.54
C THR A 140 3.62 8.45 -9.59
N ILE A 141 4.32 7.31 -9.48
CA ILE A 141 4.15 6.16 -10.38
C ILE A 141 2.66 5.83 -10.58
N ASN A 142 2.26 5.66 -11.82
CA ASN A 142 0.93 5.28 -12.26
C ASN A 142 1.00 4.18 -13.33
N SER A 143 -0.15 3.79 -13.90
CA SER A 143 -0.28 2.76 -14.92
C SER A 143 0.58 2.97 -16.18
N SER A 144 1.00 4.21 -16.49
CA SER A 144 1.89 4.49 -17.63
C SER A 144 3.21 3.74 -17.57
N ILE A 145 3.63 3.29 -16.37
CA ILE A 145 4.88 2.51 -16.22
C ILE A 145 4.84 1.19 -16.98
N TYR A 146 3.65 0.62 -17.23
CA TYR A 146 3.52 -0.63 -17.98
C TYR A 146 3.95 -0.51 -19.44
N ASN A 147 3.92 0.71 -20.01
CA ASN A 147 4.40 0.95 -21.36
C ASN A 147 5.91 0.68 -21.49
N TRP A 148 6.65 0.77 -20.38
CA TRP A 148 8.10 0.54 -20.36
C TRP A 148 8.47 -0.95 -20.39
N PHE A 149 7.55 -1.84 -20.04
CA PHE A 149 7.81 -3.29 -20.11
C PHE A 149 8.00 -3.77 -21.55
N GLY A 150 7.42 -3.08 -22.55
CA GLY A 150 7.68 -3.34 -23.96
C GLY A 150 9.12 -3.02 -24.40
N TYR A 151 9.85 -2.21 -23.62
CA TYR A 151 11.22 -1.77 -23.89
C TYR A 151 12.18 -2.22 -22.77
N GLY A 152 11.99 -3.42 -22.24
CA GLY A 152 12.67 -3.91 -21.03
C GLY A 152 14.22 -3.81 -21.08
N ALA A 153 14.84 -4.15 -22.23
CA ALA A 153 16.29 -4.06 -22.39
C ALA A 153 16.79 -2.60 -22.29
N THR A 154 16.10 -1.67 -22.96
CA THR A 154 16.44 -0.25 -22.94
C THR A 154 16.25 0.33 -21.53
N THR A 155 15.12 -0.02 -20.88
CA THR A 155 14.82 0.41 -19.50
C THR A 155 15.87 -0.11 -18.52
N ALA A 156 16.25 -1.39 -18.63
CA ALA A 156 17.31 -1.96 -17.79
C ALA A 156 18.68 -1.27 -18.03
N GLY A 157 19.00 -0.98 -19.28
CA GLY A 157 20.22 -0.23 -19.64
C GLY A 157 20.25 1.18 -19.01
N MET A 158 19.11 1.88 -19.04
CA MET A 158 18.99 3.21 -18.39
C MET A 158 19.16 3.10 -16.87
N VAL A 159 18.48 2.15 -16.22
CA VAL A 159 18.56 1.95 -14.77
C VAL A 159 19.97 1.60 -14.31
N LEU A 160 20.70 0.78 -15.08
CA LEU A 160 22.07 0.38 -14.75
C LEU A 160 23.12 1.43 -15.15
N GLY A 161 22.82 2.29 -16.14
CA GLY A 161 23.75 3.32 -16.61
C GLY A 161 23.69 4.62 -15.82
N GLU A 162 22.60 4.88 -15.10
CA GLU A 162 22.35 6.14 -14.42
C GLU A 162 22.64 6.01 -12.92
N THR A 163 23.62 6.76 -12.41
CA THR A 163 24.05 6.69 -11.01
C THR A 163 22.98 7.15 -10.01
N SER A 164 22.05 8.00 -10.44
CA SER A 164 20.94 8.50 -9.62
C SER A 164 20.00 7.39 -9.14
N PHE A 165 19.94 6.24 -9.85
CA PHE A 165 19.12 5.08 -9.46
C PHE A 165 19.75 4.21 -8.37
N TYR A 166 21.07 4.28 -8.15
CA TYR A 166 21.76 3.35 -7.25
C TYR A 166 21.33 3.51 -5.79
N PHE A 167 21.17 4.75 -5.31
CA PHE A 167 20.74 5.00 -3.96
C PHE A 167 19.28 4.51 -3.68
N PRO A 168 18.29 4.81 -4.51
CA PRO A 168 16.94 4.22 -4.39
C PRO A 168 16.91 2.70 -4.44
N ILE A 169 17.69 2.06 -5.32
CA ILE A 169 17.79 0.60 -5.39
C ILE A 169 18.38 0.05 -4.09
N PHE A 170 19.47 0.60 -3.60
CA PHE A 170 20.10 0.20 -2.33
C PHE A 170 19.11 0.36 -1.16
N LEU A 171 18.41 1.49 -1.09
CA LEU A 171 17.39 1.75 -0.07
C LEU A 171 16.25 0.71 -0.13
N GLY A 172 15.78 0.37 -1.32
CA GLY A 172 14.77 -0.66 -1.53
C GLY A 172 15.24 -2.03 -1.05
N LEU A 173 16.43 -2.46 -1.45
CA LEU A 173 17.01 -3.74 -1.07
C LEU A 173 17.22 -3.85 0.45
N ILE A 174 17.80 -2.83 1.08
CA ILE A 174 18.04 -2.85 2.53
C ILE A 174 16.71 -2.86 3.31
N SER A 175 15.70 -2.12 2.83
CA SER A 175 14.36 -2.09 3.45
C SER A 175 13.70 -3.48 3.38
N ILE A 176 13.80 -4.17 2.25
CA ILE A 176 13.29 -5.54 2.06
C ILE A 176 14.01 -6.51 3.00
N LEU A 177 15.33 -6.44 3.09
CA LEU A 177 16.12 -7.31 3.97
C LEU A 177 15.77 -7.09 5.45
N LEU A 178 15.67 -5.83 5.89
CA LEU A 178 15.34 -5.48 7.27
C LEU A 178 13.90 -5.88 7.62
N LEU A 179 12.93 -5.64 6.73
CA LEU A 179 11.56 -6.08 6.96
C LEU A 179 11.49 -7.62 7.01
N SER A 180 12.09 -8.31 6.04
CA SER A 180 12.07 -9.78 5.98
C SER A 180 12.69 -10.39 7.25
N GLY A 181 13.82 -9.88 7.68
CA GLY A 181 14.46 -10.29 8.93
C GLY A 181 13.58 -10.04 10.15
N SER A 182 12.90 -8.89 10.20
CA SER A 182 11.96 -8.54 11.28
C SER A 182 10.76 -9.48 11.29
N VAL A 183 10.13 -9.70 10.13
CA VAL A 183 8.97 -10.59 9.99
C VAL A 183 9.32 -12.02 10.42
N LEU A 184 10.45 -12.57 9.96
CA LEU A 184 10.86 -13.93 10.31
C LEU A 184 11.18 -14.08 11.80
N ARG A 185 11.90 -13.12 12.40
CA ARG A 185 12.20 -13.12 13.84
C ARG A 185 10.94 -13.00 14.68
N LEU A 186 10.07 -12.05 14.36
CA LEU A 186 8.80 -11.86 15.08
C LEU A 186 7.89 -13.07 14.92
N SER A 187 7.76 -13.62 13.73
CA SER A 187 6.98 -14.84 13.47
C SER A 187 7.45 -16.01 14.33
N SER A 188 8.76 -16.27 14.38
CA SER A 188 9.33 -17.31 15.21
C SER A 188 9.09 -17.05 16.71
N TYR A 189 9.35 -15.84 17.17
CA TYR A 189 9.17 -15.44 18.56
C TYR A 189 7.70 -15.61 19.02
N PHE A 190 6.75 -15.04 18.27
CA PHE A 190 5.33 -15.14 18.62
C PHE A 190 4.78 -16.55 18.46
N TYR A 191 5.25 -17.33 17.48
CA TYR A 191 4.89 -18.74 17.38
C TYR A 191 5.28 -19.53 18.65
N HIS A 192 6.48 -19.33 19.17
CA HIS A 192 6.92 -20.00 20.41
C HIS A 192 6.11 -19.56 21.63
N LEU A 193 5.72 -18.28 21.72
CA LEU A 193 4.86 -17.79 22.79
C LEU A 193 3.44 -18.39 22.73
N ILE A 194 2.91 -18.59 21.54
CA ILE A 194 1.52 -19.03 21.30
C ILE A 194 1.39 -20.56 21.33
N ASN A 195 2.44 -21.31 20.99
CA ASN A 195 2.41 -22.77 20.76
C ASN A 195 2.22 -23.61 22.04
N SER A 196 1.64 -23.08 23.09
CA SER A 196 1.27 -23.85 24.27
C SER A 196 -0.17 -24.33 24.15
N LYS A 197 -0.36 -25.65 23.98
CA LYS A 197 -1.69 -26.26 23.81
C LYS A 197 -2.69 -25.81 24.88
N SER A 198 -3.81 -25.28 24.46
CA SER A 198 -4.99 -25.07 25.29
C SER A 198 -5.90 -26.30 25.17
N THR A 199 -6.30 -26.89 26.28
CA THR A 199 -6.97 -28.20 26.30
C THR A 199 -8.49 -28.14 26.29
N SER A 200 -9.10 -26.99 26.54
CA SER A 200 -10.57 -26.86 26.41
C SER A 200 -10.97 -25.43 26.03
N ILE A 201 -11.93 -25.33 25.13
CA ILE A 201 -12.48 -24.05 24.67
C ILE A 201 -13.86 -23.87 25.26
N SER A 202 -14.01 -22.90 26.18
CA SER A 202 -15.32 -22.47 26.65
C SER A 202 -16.04 -21.70 25.53
N PRO A 203 -17.38 -21.86 25.38
CA PRO A 203 -18.18 -21.08 24.44
C PRO A 203 -18.01 -19.56 24.61
N ILE A 204 -17.85 -19.09 25.84
CA ILE A 204 -17.62 -17.65 26.16
C ILE A 204 -16.32 -17.15 25.53
N ASN A 205 -15.23 -17.94 25.57
CA ASN A 205 -13.96 -17.50 24.96
C ASN A 205 -14.04 -17.44 23.45
N ARG A 206 -14.74 -18.38 22.81
CA ARG A 206 -15.00 -18.31 21.37
C ARG A 206 -15.78 -17.05 21.01
N LEU A 207 -16.79 -16.69 21.81
CA LEU A 207 -17.56 -15.47 21.61
C LEU A 207 -16.69 -14.21 21.75
N CYS A 208 -15.81 -14.17 22.77
CA CYS A 208 -14.87 -13.06 22.96
C CYS A 208 -13.90 -12.95 21.77
N ILE A 209 -13.29 -14.05 21.32
CA ILE A 209 -12.38 -14.06 20.16
C ILE A 209 -13.14 -13.67 18.89
N PHE A 210 -14.36 -14.17 18.72
CA PHE A 210 -15.21 -13.80 17.58
C PHE A 210 -15.48 -12.29 17.57
N ALA A 211 -15.95 -11.73 18.67
CA ALA A 211 -16.26 -10.31 18.79
C ALA A 211 -15.03 -9.42 18.57
N THR A 212 -13.89 -9.74 19.22
CA THR A 212 -12.64 -8.98 19.07
C THR A 212 -12.12 -9.07 17.64
N GLY A 213 -12.13 -10.24 17.02
CA GLY A 213 -11.70 -10.43 15.64
C GLY A 213 -12.60 -9.69 14.64
N ALA A 214 -13.93 -9.74 14.84
CA ALA A 214 -14.86 -8.99 14.01
C ALA A 214 -14.63 -7.47 14.10
N VAL A 215 -14.37 -6.94 15.30
CA VAL A 215 -13.99 -5.52 15.49
C VAL A 215 -12.68 -5.20 14.77
N CYS A 216 -11.65 -6.04 14.92
CA CYS A 216 -10.36 -5.82 14.25
C CYS A 216 -10.50 -5.86 12.72
N ILE A 217 -11.30 -6.78 12.16
CA ILE A 217 -11.59 -6.83 10.72
C ILE A 217 -12.37 -5.58 10.31
N GLY A 218 -13.36 -5.16 11.07
CA GLY A 218 -14.12 -3.92 10.81
C GLY A 218 -13.22 -2.69 10.78
N LEU A 219 -12.29 -2.56 11.73
CA LEU A 219 -11.29 -1.48 11.76
C LEU A 219 -10.33 -1.56 10.56
N CYS A 220 -9.91 -2.77 10.17
CA CYS A 220 -9.06 -2.98 9.00
C CYS A 220 -9.79 -2.59 7.71
N LEU A 221 -11.05 -2.99 7.53
CA LEU A 221 -11.89 -2.59 6.40
C LEU A 221 -12.14 -1.08 6.37
N PHE A 222 -12.32 -0.46 7.54
CA PHE A 222 -12.40 0.99 7.66
C PHE A 222 -11.07 1.66 7.26
N GLY A 223 -9.94 1.08 7.66
CA GLY A 223 -8.60 1.51 7.23
C GLY A 223 -8.43 1.43 5.70
N ILE A 224 -8.90 0.35 5.06
CA ILE A 224 -8.92 0.19 3.60
C ILE A 224 -9.80 1.25 2.93
N ARG A 225 -11.00 1.49 3.49
CA ARG A 225 -11.89 2.54 2.98
C ARG A 225 -11.28 3.93 3.06
N GLY A 226 -10.47 4.19 4.08
CA GLY A 226 -9.67 5.39 4.29
C GLY A 226 -10.45 6.65 4.67
N ARG A 227 -11.79 6.67 4.61
CA ARG A 227 -12.61 7.85 4.97
C ARG A 227 -14.04 7.48 5.35
N MET A 228 -14.70 8.38 6.10
CA MET A 228 -16.09 8.22 6.52
C MET A 228 -17.13 8.62 5.45
N GLY A 229 -16.71 9.26 4.35
CA GLY A 229 -17.61 9.73 3.30
C GLY A 229 -18.26 8.60 2.49
N TYR A 230 -19.21 8.94 1.60
CA TYR A 230 -19.91 7.98 0.73
C TYR A 230 -18.96 7.18 -0.16
N ASN A 231 -17.98 7.84 -0.79
CA ASN A 231 -16.98 7.19 -1.64
C ASN A 231 -15.73 6.79 -0.82
N PRO A 232 -15.02 5.69 -1.18
CA PRO A 232 -13.72 5.37 -0.62
C PRO A 232 -12.70 6.48 -0.92
N ILE A 233 -11.54 6.41 -0.28
CA ILE A 233 -10.45 7.36 -0.50
C ILE A 233 -10.00 7.34 -1.98
N ARG A 234 -9.71 8.53 -2.53
CA ARG A 234 -9.18 8.73 -3.88
C ARG A 234 -7.93 9.57 -3.82
N VAL A 235 -7.09 9.51 -4.86
CA VAL A 235 -5.84 10.29 -4.97
C VAL A 235 -6.10 11.80 -4.76
N SER A 236 -7.24 12.32 -5.20
CA SER A 236 -7.64 13.73 -5.01
C SER A 236 -7.71 14.16 -3.53
N GLN A 237 -7.80 13.23 -2.58
CA GLN A 237 -7.78 13.55 -1.14
C GLN A 237 -6.39 13.94 -0.62
N ALA A 238 -5.34 13.63 -1.39
CA ALA A 238 -3.99 14.11 -1.09
C ALA A 238 -3.84 15.61 -1.38
N TYR A 239 -4.63 16.16 -2.33
CA TYR A 239 -4.55 17.55 -2.74
C TYR A 239 -5.19 18.47 -1.70
N TYR A 240 -4.38 19.29 -1.05
CA TYR A 240 -4.80 20.18 0.03
C TYR A 240 -4.20 21.60 -0.08
N CYS A 241 -3.26 21.80 -1.00
CA CYS A 241 -2.61 23.09 -1.22
C CYS A 241 -2.39 23.34 -2.72
N THR A 242 -1.90 24.53 -3.05
CA THR A 242 -1.58 24.94 -4.44
C THR A 242 -0.30 24.33 -4.97
N ASP A 243 0.57 23.82 -4.09
CA ASP A 243 1.85 23.24 -4.47
C ASP A 243 1.69 21.81 -5.00
N PRO A 244 2.10 21.54 -6.24
CA PRO A 244 1.94 20.24 -6.86
C PRO A 244 2.85 19.18 -6.25
N PHE A 245 4.06 19.56 -5.78
CA PHE A 245 5.00 18.61 -5.19
C PHE A 245 4.47 18.06 -3.85
N LEU A 246 4.01 18.93 -2.94
CA LEU A 246 3.45 18.53 -1.65
C LEU A 246 2.19 17.67 -1.81
N ASN A 247 1.34 17.99 -2.80
CA ASN A 247 0.17 17.20 -3.10
C ASN A 247 0.53 15.79 -3.58
N GLN A 248 1.54 15.66 -4.44
CA GLN A 248 2.03 14.37 -4.93
C GLN A 248 2.79 13.59 -3.85
N LEU A 249 3.55 14.28 -2.98
CA LEU A 249 4.25 13.68 -1.85
C LEU A 249 3.28 12.98 -0.88
N GLY A 250 2.06 13.53 -0.74
CA GLY A 250 0.99 12.95 0.07
C GLY A 250 0.40 11.65 -0.49
N VAL A 251 0.75 11.22 -1.70
CA VAL A 251 0.21 10.01 -2.32
C VAL A 251 1.15 8.82 -2.09
N ASN A 252 0.59 7.65 -1.75
CA ASN A 252 1.37 6.41 -1.73
C ASN A 252 1.52 5.87 -3.17
N PRO A 253 2.74 5.53 -3.65
CA PRO A 253 2.98 5.07 -5.02
C PRO A 253 2.23 3.79 -5.38
N VAL A 254 2.13 2.85 -4.44
CA VAL A 254 1.40 1.59 -4.65
C VAL A 254 -0.09 1.86 -4.81
N PHE A 255 -0.65 2.76 -3.98
CA PHE A 255 -2.05 3.16 -4.09
C PHE A 255 -2.34 3.83 -5.43
N ASN A 256 -1.46 4.74 -5.88
CA ASN A 256 -1.62 5.43 -7.16
C ASN A 256 -1.55 4.46 -8.34
N LEU A 257 -0.58 3.53 -8.32
CA LEU A 257 -0.44 2.51 -9.35
C LEU A 257 -1.67 1.61 -9.43
N LEU A 258 -2.17 1.11 -8.28
CA LEU A 258 -3.36 0.27 -8.24
C LEU A 258 -4.60 0.99 -8.75
N THR A 259 -4.85 2.22 -8.28
CA THR A 259 -6.05 2.98 -8.68
C THR A 259 -6.01 3.39 -10.13
N SER A 260 -4.87 3.88 -10.64
CA SER A 260 -4.72 4.22 -12.06
C SER A 260 -4.87 3.00 -12.98
N THR A 261 -4.32 1.84 -12.58
CA THR A 261 -4.50 0.58 -13.32
C THR A 261 -5.96 0.15 -13.38
N LEU A 262 -6.68 0.26 -12.26
CA LEU A 262 -8.10 -0.05 -12.20
C LEU A 262 -8.93 0.92 -13.06
N ASP A 263 -8.60 2.20 -13.03
CA ASP A 263 -9.30 3.23 -13.80
C ASP A 263 -9.07 3.05 -15.32
N ASP A 264 -7.84 2.74 -15.76
CA ASP A 264 -7.54 2.47 -17.17
C ASP A 264 -8.24 1.20 -17.71
N ASN A 265 -8.48 0.22 -16.81
CA ASN A 265 -9.18 -1.00 -17.18
C ASN A 265 -10.72 -0.87 -17.21
N ARG A 266 -11.28 0.25 -16.78
CA ARG A 266 -12.73 0.49 -16.88
C ARG A 266 -13.13 0.65 -18.33
N LYS A 267 -14.21 -0.03 -18.73
CA LYS A 267 -14.75 0.04 -20.10
C LYS A 267 -15.11 1.46 -20.52
N GLU A 268 -15.57 2.27 -19.58
CA GLU A 268 -15.95 3.67 -19.76
C GLU A 268 -14.77 4.56 -20.18
N ASN A 269 -13.53 4.21 -19.78
CA ASN A 269 -12.33 4.98 -20.09
C ASN A 269 -11.62 4.50 -21.36
N ARG A 270 -11.97 3.30 -21.87
CA ARG A 270 -11.31 2.72 -23.06
C ARG A 270 -11.75 3.34 -24.38
N TYR A 271 -12.96 3.87 -24.45
CA TYR A 271 -13.55 4.43 -25.68
C TYR A 271 -14.28 5.72 -25.39
N LEU A 272 -13.54 6.82 -25.37
CA LEU A 272 -14.12 8.17 -25.32
C LEU A 272 -14.56 8.57 -26.74
N HIS A 273 -15.78 8.22 -27.12
CA HIS A 273 -16.42 8.80 -28.29
C HIS A 273 -16.97 10.19 -27.92
N LEU A 274 -16.12 11.21 -28.00
CA LEU A 274 -16.54 12.60 -27.74
C LEU A 274 -17.38 13.19 -28.87
N MET A 275 -17.05 12.81 -30.14
CA MET A 275 -17.76 13.21 -31.34
C MET A 275 -17.43 12.23 -32.49
N PRO A 276 -18.23 12.20 -33.57
CA PRO A 276 -17.91 11.43 -34.77
C PRO A 276 -16.57 11.87 -35.38
N GLU A 277 -15.80 10.92 -35.91
CA GLU A 277 -14.46 11.18 -36.44
C GLU A 277 -14.46 12.30 -37.53
N GLN A 278 -15.45 12.27 -38.41
CA GLN A 278 -15.56 13.24 -39.49
C GLN A 278 -15.79 14.68 -38.96
N GLU A 279 -16.56 14.82 -37.90
CA GLU A 279 -16.80 16.07 -37.21
C GLU A 279 -15.53 16.56 -36.51
N ALA A 280 -14.78 15.68 -35.86
CA ALA A 280 -13.50 16.00 -35.24
C ALA A 280 -12.47 16.51 -36.26
N ILE A 281 -12.39 15.85 -37.43
CA ILE A 281 -11.52 16.28 -38.55
C ILE A 281 -11.93 17.65 -39.06
N THR A 282 -13.22 17.88 -39.29
CA THR A 282 -13.74 19.16 -39.79
C THR A 282 -13.46 20.28 -38.80
N ASN A 283 -13.71 20.05 -37.49
CA ASN A 283 -13.46 21.04 -36.46
C ASN A 283 -11.95 21.36 -36.35
N MET A 284 -11.07 20.34 -36.42
CA MET A 284 -9.64 20.55 -36.40
C MET A 284 -9.13 21.30 -37.64
N GLN A 285 -9.64 20.98 -38.85
CA GLN A 285 -9.30 21.68 -40.07
C GLN A 285 -9.75 23.15 -40.02
N SER A 286 -10.92 23.44 -39.43
CA SER A 286 -11.40 24.81 -39.24
C SER A 286 -10.51 25.60 -38.27
N ILE A 287 -10.08 25.00 -37.17
CA ILE A 287 -9.14 25.60 -36.19
C ILE A 287 -7.79 25.89 -36.85
N LEU A 288 -7.25 24.93 -37.61
CA LEU A 288 -5.98 25.06 -38.31
C LEU A 288 -6.04 25.96 -39.53
N GLN A 289 -7.24 26.32 -40.00
CA GLN A 289 -7.52 27.15 -41.22
C GLN A 289 -6.86 26.57 -42.49
N ARG A 290 -6.62 25.23 -42.53
CA ARG A 290 -5.99 24.53 -43.66
C ARG A 290 -6.60 23.15 -43.81
N LYS A 291 -6.67 22.70 -45.08
CA LYS A 291 -6.99 21.28 -45.39
C LYS A 291 -5.80 20.40 -45.08
N GLY A 292 -6.05 19.16 -44.69
CA GLY A 292 -5.01 18.16 -44.46
C GLY A 292 -4.24 17.79 -45.72
N ILE A 293 -3.12 17.12 -45.59
CA ILE A 293 -2.30 16.59 -46.69
C ILE A 293 -2.87 15.22 -47.07
N GLU A 294 -3.22 15.07 -48.36
CA GLU A 294 -3.71 13.78 -48.87
C GLU A 294 -2.66 12.68 -48.69
N GLY A 295 -3.10 11.54 -48.25
CA GLY A 295 -2.26 10.33 -48.10
C GLY A 295 -1.44 10.23 -46.82
N ILE A 296 -1.39 11.26 -45.96
CA ILE A 296 -0.65 11.20 -44.68
C ILE A 296 -1.61 11.19 -43.48
N SER A 297 -2.33 12.29 -43.30
CA SER A 297 -3.33 12.43 -42.24
C SER A 297 -4.25 13.59 -42.57
N PRO A 298 -5.56 13.50 -42.31
CA PRO A 298 -6.49 14.57 -42.56
C PRO A 298 -6.22 15.86 -41.77
N ILE A 299 -5.38 15.80 -40.73
CA ILE A 299 -4.98 16.91 -39.88
C ILE A 299 -3.51 17.31 -40.03
N ALA A 300 -2.71 16.56 -40.83
CA ALA A 300 -1.32 16.92 -41.08
C ALA A 300 -1.18 18.20 -41.89
N ARG A 301 -0.14 18.99 -41.61
CA ARG A 301 0.18 20.24 -42.33
C ARG A 301 1.68 20.36 -42.58
N GLU A 302 2.05 20.99 -43.69
CA GLU A 302 3.44 21.40 -43.88
C GLU A 302 3.76 22.62 -42.98
N VAL A 303 4.90 22.54 -42.32
CA VAL A 303 5.48 23.65 -41.58
C VAL A 303 6.73 24.11 -42.30
N LYS A 304 6.76 25.33 -42.84
CA LYS A 304 8.00 25.90 -43.37
C LYS A 304 8.78 26.45 -42.18
N CYS A 305 9.87 25.80 -41.83
CA CYS A 305 10.84 26.37 -40.92
C CYS A 305 11.61 27.47 -41.65
N ALA A 306 11.67 28.67 -41.08
CA ALA A 306 12.60 29.66 -41.52
C ALA A 306 14.03 29.17 -41.28
N ALA A 307 14.87 29.18 -42.32
CA ALA A 307 16.25 28.78 -42.21
C ALA A 307 17.05 29.80 -41.37
#